data_e9c62e7aa6f44c7598cdbad888c54cc4
#
_entry.id   e9c62e7aa6f44c7598cdbad888c54cc4
#
_cell.length_a   1.000
_cell.length_b   1.000
_cell.length_c   1.000
_cell.angle_alpha   90.00
_cell.angle_beta   90.00
_cell.angle_gamma   90.00
#
_symmetry.space_group_name_H-M   'P 1'
#
loop_
_entity.id
_entity.type
_entity.pdbx_description
1 polymer ?
#
loop_
_entity_poly.entity_id
_entity_poly.type
_entity_poly.pdbx_seq_one_letter_code
_entity_poly.pdbx_strand_id
1 'polypeptide(L)'
;MSVHLLIGGAPEAGKSVALHSVLAGLLLDPGTDVVMIDGKAGVELAVWEKVAHGGIRCEIDSATAGLEWACKRMDERYALLSASGLRKITRGMGHGPLLVVVDELAAFTLHPDKKKRAAFLEGLHDLGARGRAAAVRVIAATQKPGSEVIPTYIRDLFDTRWALRCSTRDASDTVLGAGWAARGVDASTIGLGAAGVGYLLAGSAGPTKIKGFYLSDADLARLAAYAAELRRPGY
;
A
#
# COMPACT_ATOMS: atom_id res chain seq x y z
N MET A 1 -12.62 4.22 0.12
CA MET A 1 -11.92 2.95 0.46
C MET A 1 -11.50 3.03 1.92
N SER A 2 -11.82 2.05 2.76
CA SER A 2 -11.58 2.13 4.22
C SER A 2 -10.62 1.04 4.72
N VAL A 3 -9.85 0.43 3.83
CA VAL A 3 -9.11 -0.81 4.08
C VAL A 3 -7.65 -0.70 3.66
N HIS A 4 -6.77 -1.45 4.32
CA HIS A 4 -5.38 -1.60 3.92
C HIS A 4 -5.28 -2.55 2.73
N LEU A 5 -4.32 -2.30 1.82
CA LEU A 5 -4.14 -3.08 0.59
C LEU A 5 -2.72 -3.66 0.52
N LEU A 6 -2.63 -4.97 0.33
CA LEU A 6 -1.39 -5.68 0.01
C LEU A 6 -1.40 -6.12 -1.46
N ILE A 7 -0.35 -5.80 -2.19
CA ILE A 7 -0.14 -6.23 -3.59
C ILE A 7 1.11 -7.11 -3.65
N GLY A 8 0.96 -8.36 -4.01
CA GLY A 8 2.08 -9.29 -4.19
C GLY A 8 2.12 -9.88 -5.58
N GLY A 9 3.31 -10.09 -6.13
CA GLY A 9 3.45 -10.74 -7.43
C GLY A 9 4.90 -10.82 -7.89
N ALA A 10 5.23 -11.83 -8.68
CA ALA A 10 6.55 -12.00 -9.26
C ALA A 10 6.95 -10.81 -10.17
N PRO A 11 8.24 -10.64 -10.49
CA PRO A 11 8.66 -9.69 -11.52
C PRO A 11 7.83 -9.85 -12.81
N GLU A 12 7.57 -8.72 -13.48
CA GLU A 12 6.79 -8.65 -14.73
C GLU A 12 5.31 -9.07 -14.60
N ALA A 13 4.81 -9.30 -13.39
CA ALA A 13 3.39 -9.63 -13.17
C ALA A 13 2.45 -8.41 -13.30
N GLY A 14 2.97 -7.19 -13.46
CA GLY A 14 2.20 -5.96 -13.55
C GLY A 14 1.98 -5.26 -12.20
N LYS A 15 2.83 -5.54 -11.17
CA LYS A 15 2.74 -4.94 -9.83
C LYS A 15 2.74 -3.41 -9.87
N SER A 16 3.69 -2.80 -10.59
CA SER A 16 3.80 -1.35 -10.74
C SER A 16 2.53 -0.74 -11.33
N VAL A 17 2.01 -1.32 -12.41
CA VAL A 17 0.78 -0.86 -13.05
C VAL A 17 -0.42 -0.98 -12.09
N ALA A 18 -0.52 -2.09 -11.35
CA ALA A 18 -1.56 -2.28 -10.35
C ALA A 18 -1.48 -1.24 -9.24
N LEU A 19 -0.27 -0.98 -8.71
CA LEU A 19 -0.02 0.04 -7.68
C LEU A 19 -0.41 1.43 -8.20
N HIS A 20 0.10 1.83 -9.36
CA HIS A 20 -0.19 3.14 -9.95
C HIS A 20 -1.67 3.34 -10.27
N SER A 21 -2.38 2.31 -10.73
CA SER A 21 -3.83 2.42 -11.00
C SER A 21 -4.63 2.69 -9.71
N VAL A 22 -4.22 2.10 -8.59
CA VAL A 22 -4.80 2.38 -7.28
C VAL A 22 -4.44 3.79 -6.80
N LEU A 23 -3.18 4.19 -6.92
CA LEU A 23 -2.71 5.52 -6.50
C LEU A 23 -3.38 6.63 -7.31
N ALA A 24 -3.52 6.48 -8.63
CA ALA A 24 -4.22 7.43 -9.49
C ALA A 24 -5.65 7.69 -8.99
N GLY A 25 -6.39 6.64 -8.63
CA GLY A 25 -7.75 6.78 -8.10
C GLY A 25 -7.83 7.45 -6.72
N LEU A 26 -6.78 7.38 -5.91
CA LEU A 26 -6.77 7.91 -4.54
C LEU A 26 -6.16 9.32 -4.46
N LEU A 27 -5.15 9.62 -5.29
CA LEU A 27 -4.40 10.87 -5.23
C LEU A 27 -5.04 12.01 -6.02
N LEU A 28 -6.09 11.75 -6.78
CA LEU A 28 -6.93 12.81 -7.37
C LEU A 28 -7.85 13.49 -6.34
N ASP A 29 -8.00 12.92 -5.14
CA ASP A 29 -8.61 13.63 -4.00
C ASP A 29 -7.56 14.56 -3.36
N PRO A 30 -7.68 15.91 -3.48
CA PRO A 30 -6.69 16.85 -2.96
C PRO A 30 -6.59 16.83 -1.44
N GLY A 31 -7.62 16.37 -0.74
CA GLY A 31 -7.61 16.19 0.71
C GLY A 31 -6.81 14.97 1.20
N THR A 32 -6.29 14.14 0.29
CA THR A 32 -5.51 12.96 0.64
C THR A 32 -4.04 13.36 0.86
N ASP A 33 -3.56 13.18 2.10
CA ASP A 33 -2.13 13.21 2.42
C ASP A 33 -1.48 11.87 2.08
N VAL A 34 -0.22 11.87 1.62
CA VAL A 34 0.48 10.63 1.31
C VAL A 34 1.95 10.64 1.71
N VAL A 35 2.36 9.60 2.44
CA VAL A 35 3.76 9.23 2.68
C VAL A 35 4.14 8.15 1.68
N MET A 36 5.23 8.35 0.94
CA MET A 36 5.72 7.43 -0.07
C MET A 36 7.08 6.86 0.33
N ILE A 37 7.16 5.53 0.33
CA ILE A 37 8.34 4.75 0.69
C ILE A 37 8.62 3.81 -0.48
N ASP A 38 9.81 3.97 -1.10
CA ASP A 38 10.20 3.24 -2.30
C ASP A 38 11.49 2.46 -2.06
N GLY A 39 11.38 1.15 -1.97
CA GLY A 39 12.52 0.24 -1.77
C GLY A 39 13.38 0.01 -3.02
N LYS A 40 13.11 0.73 -4.12
CA LYS A 40 13.84 0.68 -5.39
C LYS A 40 14.47 2.02 -5.75
N ALA A 41 15.07 2.68 -4.78
CA ALA A 41 15.76 3.96 -4.96
C ALA A 41 14.90 5.10 -5.54
N GLY A 42 13.60 5.08 -5.29
CA GLY A 42 12.67 6.14 -5.67
C GLY A 42 12.18 6.08 -7.13
N VAL A 43 12.62 5.11 -7.92
CA VAL A 43 12.31 5.05 -9.35
C VAL A 43 10.83 4.79 -9.61
N GLU A 44 10.23 3.89 -8.84
CA GLU A 44 8.84 3.48 -9.04
C GLU A 44 7.84 4.60 -8.70
N LEU A 45 8.05 5.28 -7.57
CA LEU A 45 7.12 6.30 -7.09
C LEU A 45 7.48 7.73 -7.51
N ALA A 46 8.60 7.96 -8.25
CA ALA A 46 9.09 9.28 -8.67
C ALA A 46 8.02 10.18 -9.31
N VAL A 47 7.14 9.59 -10.11
CA VAL A 47 6.07 10.33 -10.79
C VAL A 47 5.13 11.07 -9.81
N TRP A 48 4.99 10.58 -8.58
CA TRP A 48 4.14 11.15 -7.53
C TRP A 48 4.86 12.07 -6.54
N GLU A 49 6.16 12.35 -6.73
CA GLU A 49 6.98 13.12 -5.76
C GLU A 49 6.34 14.44 -5.35
N LYS A 50 5.73 15.16 -6.30
CA LYS A 50 5.11 16.48 -6.04
C LYS A 50 3.88 16.43 -5.13
N VAL A 51 3.29 15.26 -4.91
CA VAL A 51 2.16 15.06 -3.99
C VAL A 51 2.57 14.33 -2.71
N ALA A 52 3.80 13.81 -2.65
CA ALA A 52 4.31 13.08 -1.49
C ALA A 52 4.70 14.04 -0.36
N HIS A 53 4.21 13.76 0.85
CA HIS A 53 4.61 14.51 2.05
C HIS A 53 6.10 14.27 2.39
N GLY A 54 6.91 15.32 2.27
CA GLY A 54 8.36 15.26 2.55
C GLY A 54 9.16 14.45 1.53
N GLY A 55 8.64 14.29 0.30
CA GLY A 55 9.29 13.56 -0.79
C GLY A 55 9.22 12.04 -0.65
N ILE A 56 9.95 11.33 -1.53
CA ILE A 56 10.02 9.87 -1.56
C ILE A 56 11.15 9.40 -0.64
N ARG A 57 10.86 8.42 0.21
CA ARG A 57 11.78 7.86 1.20
C ARG A 57 12.30 6.51 0.74
N CYS A 58 13.62 6.40 0.54
CA CYS A 58 14.22 5.20 -0.02
C CYS A 58 15.04 4.40 1.00
N GLU A 59 15.63 5.10 2.00
CA GLU A 59 16.44 4.48 3.03
C GLU A 59 15.61 4.11 4.25
N ILE A 60 16.00 3.06 4.97
CA ILE A 60 15.23 2.55 6.12
C ILE A 60 15.01 3.59 7.21
N ASP A 61 15.98 4.47 7.46
CA ASP A 61 15.84 5.52 8.48
C ASP A 61 14.81 6.56 8.05
N SER A 62 14.85 7.01 6.80
CA SER A 62 13.87 7.94 6.25
C SER A 62 12.49 7.30 6.10
N ALA A 63 12.43 6.02 5.75
CA ALA A 63 11.19 5.26 5.69
C ALA A 63 10.55 5.14 7.08
N THR A 64 11.33 4.79 8.11
CA THR A 64 10.87 4.71 9.49
C THR A 64 10.39 6.07 10.00
N ALA A 65 11.14 7.16 9.75
CA ALA A 65 10.69 8.51 10.07
C ALA A 65 9.36 8.89 9.40
N GLY A 66 9.11 8.39 8.17
CA GLY A 66 7.82 8.55 7.49
C GLY A 66 6.68 7.81 8.18
N LEU A 67 6.93 6.58 8.67
CA LEU A 67 5.94 5.85 9.47
C LEU A 67 5.67 6.53 10.82
N GLU A 68 6.71 7.00 11.51
CA GLU A 68 6.59 7.75 12.77
C GLU A 68 5.75 9.03 12.60
N TRP A 69 5.99 9.78 11.51
CA TRP A 69 5.18 10.94 11.18
C TRP A 69 3.70 10.55 10.98
N ALA A 70 3.44 9.46 10.26
CA ALA A 70 2.08 8.98 10.03
C ALA A 70 1.41 8.49 11.33
N CYS A 71 2.16 7.81 12.22
CA CYS A 71 1.68 7.41 13.55
C CYS A 71 1.31 8.65 14.39
N LYS A 72 2.15 9.67 14.41
CA LYS A 72 1.86 10.94 15.11
C LYS A 72 0.57 11.59 14.58
N ARG A 73 0.39 11.66 13.25
CA ARG A 73 -0.85 12.18 12.66
C ARG A 73 -2.07 11.32 13.02
N MET A 74 -1.89 10.01 13.11
CA MET A 74 -2.92 9.10 13.58
C MET A 74 -3.32 9.38 15.03
N ASP A 75 -2.36 9.59 15.93
CA ASP A 75 -2.60 9.90 17.34
C ASP A 75 -3.29 11.25 17.53
N GLU A 76 -2.92 12.28 16.76
CA GLU A 76 -3.62 13.58 16.74
C GLU A 76 -5.10 13.41 16.36
N ARG A 77 -5.39 12.55 15.36
CA ARG A 77 -6.77 12.23 14.96
C ARG A 77 -7.53 11.44 16.03
N TYR A 78 -6.88 10.54 16.75
CA TYR A 78 -7.47 9.86 17.89
C TYR A 78 -7.80 10.80 19.04
N ALA A 79 -6.92 11.78 19.34
CA ALA A 79 -7.20 12.83 20.32
C ALA A 79 -8.45 13.63 19.94
N LEU A 80 -8.59 13.99 18.65
CA LEU A 80 -9.78 14.67 18.14
C LEU A 80 -11.04 13.81 18.28
N LEU A 81 -10.99 12.53 17.93
CA LEU A 81 -12.10 11.60 18.08
C LEU A 81 -12.54 11.48 19.53
N SER A 82 -11.59 11.36 20.46
CA SER A 82 -11.85 11.31 21.90
C SER A 82 -12.54 12.58 22.39
N ALA A 83 -12.03 13.75 22.02
CA ALA A 83 -12.59 15.05 22.41
C ALA A 83 -13.99 15.28 21.82
N SER A 84 -14.28 14.71 20.65
CA SER A 84 -15.57 14.87 19.95
C SER A 84 -16.59 13.78 20.28
N GLY A 85 -16.21 12.75 21.04
CA GLY A 85 -17.08 11.59 21.30
C GLY A 85 -17.37 10.73 20.07
N LEU A 86 -16.55 10.85 19.00
CA LEU A 86 -16.72 10.14 17.75
C LEU A 86 -15.84 8.90 17.70
N ARG A 87 -16.24 7.90 16.90
CA ARG A 87 -15.54 6.62 16.80
C ARG A 87 -14.64 6.50 15.55
N LYS A 88 -14.83 7.38 14.57
CA LYS A 88 -14.05 7.35 13.31
C LYS A 88 -14.04 8.72 12.64
N ILE A 89 -12.97 9.03 11.93
CA ILE A 89 -12.89 10.19 11.04
C ILE A 89 -13.81 9.97 9.84
N THR A 90 -14.65 10.97 9.55
CA THR A 90 -15.58 10.98 8.41
C THR A 90 -15.33 12.20 7.50
N ARG A 91 -15.84 12.14 6.27
CA ARG A 91 -15.82 13.31 5.37
C ARG A 91 -16.54 14.48 6.06
N GLY A 92 -15.98 15.67 5.97
CA GLY A 92 -16.53 16.88 6.61
C GLY A 92 -15.87 17.27 7.94
N MET A 93 -15.03 16.41 8.52
CA MET A 93 -14.24 16.75 9.72
C MET A 93 -12.96 17.54 9.43
N GLY A 94 -12.73 17.98 8.17
CA GLY A 94 -11.51 18.69 7.78
C GLY A 94 -10.26 17.82 7.66
N HIS A 95 -10.40 16.50 7.83
CA HIS A 95 -9.30 15.53 7.73
C HIS A 95 -9.55 14.55 6.59
N GLY A 96 -8.80 14.70 5.50
CA GLY A 96 -8.78 13.74 4.41
C GLY A 96 -8.09 12.41 4.79
N PRO A 97 -8.12 11.40 3.92
CA PRO A 97 -7.35 10.17 4.12
C PRO A 97 -5.86 10.45 4.24
N LEU A 98 -5.17 9.70 5.09
CA LEU A 98 -3.71 9.63 5.11
C LEU A 98 -3.30 8.28 4.52
N LEU A 99 -2.57 8.30 3.42
CA LEU A 99 -2.02 7.11 2.79
C LEU A 99 -0.56 6.92 3.20
N VAL A 100 -0.20 5.68 3.48
CA VAL A 100 1.20 5.25 3.59
C VAL A 100 1.41 4.19 2.51
N VAL A 101 2.24 4.51 1.53
CA VAL A 101 2.53 3.66 0.37
C VAL A 101 3.93 3.11 0.52
N VAL A 102 4.06 1.79 0.47
CA VAL A 102 5.35 1.10 0.48
C VAL A 102 5.47 0.26 -0.78
N ASP A 103 6.30 0.69 -1.74
CA ASP A 103 6.71 -0.16 -2.86
C ASP A 103 7.93 -0.98 -2.44
N GLU A 104 7.87 -2.27 -2.64
CA GLU A 104 8.88 -3.27 -2.30
C GLU A 104 9.17 -3.38 -0.79
N LEU A 105 8.23 -4.01 -0.08
CA LEU A 105 8.39 -4.35 1.35
C LEU A 105 9.70 -5.08 1.67
N ALA A 106 10.18 -5.95 0.77
CA ALA A 106 11.36 -6.75 1.00
C ALA A 106 12.62 -5.91 1.29
N ALA A 107 12.71 -4.70 0.74
CA ALA A 107 13.85 -3.80 0.99
C ALA A 107 13.97 -3.43 2.48
N PHE A 108 12.85 -3.33 3.17
CA PHE A 108 12.78 -2.90 4.57
C PHE A 108 12.63 -4.08 5.53
N THR A 109 11.80 -5.05 5.19
CA THR A 109 11.54 -6.22 6.07
C THR A 109 12.69 -7.23 6.10
N LEU A 110 13.56 -7.22 5.10
CA LEU A 110 14.80 -8.02 5.06
C LEU A 110 16.06 -7.19 5.35
N HIS A 111 15.92 -5.96 5.83
CA HIS A 111 17.07 -5.11 6.12
C HIS A 111 18.03 -5.79 7.12
N PRO A 112 19.37 -5.77 6.86
CA PRO A 112 20.35 -6.49 7.68
C PRO A 112 20.41 -6.00 9.13
N ASP A 113 20.24 -4.69 9.36
CA ASP A 113 20.17 -4.14 10.72
C ASP A 113 18.84 -4.52 11.37
N LYS A 114 18.92 -5.42 12.35
CA LYS A 114 17.75 -5.95 13.07
C LYS A 114 16.96 -4.88 13.83
N LYS A 115 17.64 -3.85 14.38
CA LYS A 115 16.98 -2.78 15.14
C LYS A 115 16.18 -1.88 14.22
N LYS A 116 16.79 -1.44 13.11
CA LYS A 116 16.10 -0.62 12.09
C LYS A 116 14.91 -1.35 11.49
N ARG A 117 15.11 -2.64 11.15
CA ARG A 117 14.02 -3.50 10.66
C ARG A 117 12.88 -3.62 11.66
N ALA A 118 13.17 -3.83 12.94
CA ALA A 118 12.16 -3.92 13.98
C ALA A 118 11.36 -2.63 14.11
N ALA A 119 12.03 -1.47 14.15
CA ALA A 119 11.38 -0.17 14.21
C ALA A 119 10.45 0.09 13.01
N PHE A 120 10.89 -0.25 11.79
CA PHE A 120 10.06 -0.16 10.60
C PHE A 120 8.81 -1.04 10.69
N LEU A 121 8.97 -2.31 11.08
CA LEU A 121 7.86 -3.25 11.24
C LEU A 121 6.88 -2.84 12.34
N GLU A 122 7.37 -2.28 13.44
CA GLU A 122 6.54 -1.76 14.54
C GLU A 122 5.65 -0.59 14.07
N GLY A 123 6.22 0.40 13.38
CA GLY A 123 5.46 1.52 12.82
C GLY A 123 4.42 1.04 11.78
N LEU A 124 4.81 0.12 10.90
CA LEU A 124 3.90 -0.46 9.92
C LEU A 124 2.75 -1.23 10.57
N HIS A 125 3.05 -2.02 11.62
CA HIS A 125 2.06 -2.75 12.38
C HIS A 125 1.08 -1.81 13.09
N ASP A 126 1.57 -0.77 13.75
CA ASP A 126 0.74 0.19 14.47
C ASP A 126 -0.24 0.89 13.53
N LEU A 127 0.23 1.37 12.38
CA LEU A 127 -0.63 1.99 11.35
C LEU A 127 -1.68 1.00 10.81
N GLY A 128 -1.31 -0.26 10.60
CA GLY A 128 -2.24 -1.28 10.13
C GLY A 128 -3.29 -1.66 11.18
N ALA A 129 -2.89 -1.77 12.44
CA ALA A 129 -3.78 -2.19 13.52
C ALA A 129 -4.80 -1.09 13.91
N ARG A 130 -4.36 0.17 13.98
CA ARG A 130 -5.17 1.29 14.47
C ARG A 130 -5.67 2.24 13.38
N GLY A 131 -5.08 2.23 12.20
CA GLY A 131 -5.25 3.28 11.19
C GLY A 131 -6.68 3.51 10.70
N ARG A 132 -7.53 2.47 10.67
CA ARG A 132 -8.87 2.55 10.06
C ARG A 132 -9.76 3.63 10.64
N ALA A 133 -9.86 3.71 11.95
CA ALA A 133 -10.71 4.69 12.63
C ALA A 133 -10.21 6.12 12.39
N ALA A 134 -8.90 6.30 12.32
CA ALA A 134 -8.24 7.58 12.06
C ALA A 134 -8.13 7.95 10.57
N ALA A 135 -8.80 7.22 9.66
CA ALA A 135 -8.70 7.37 8.20
C ALA A 135 -7.25 7.27 7.68
N VAL A 136 -6.40 6.46 8.33
CA VAL A 136 -5.06 6.10 7.86
C VAL A 136 -5.13 4.77 7.12
N ARG A 137 -4.42 4.65 6.01
CA ARG A 137 -4.41 3.46 5.15
C ARG A 137 -3.01 3.13 4.72
N VAL A 138 -2.68 1.85 4.75
CA VAL A 138 -1.42 1.32 4.26
C VAL A 138 -1.68 0.61 2.93
N ILE A 139 -0.88 0.95 1.93
CA ILE A 139 -0.79 0.23 0.66
C ILE A 139 0.63 -0.29 0.58
N ALA A 140 0.80 -1.59 0.64
CA ALA A 140 2.10 -2.22 0.58
C ALA A 140 2.21 -3.14 -0.63
N ALA A 141 3.37 -3.13 -1.27
CA ALA A 141 3.62 -3.99 -2.42
C ALA A 141 4.96 -4.74 -2.28
N THR A 142 5.09 -5.91 -2.92
CA THR A 142 6.34 -6.66 -2.97
C THR A 142 6.40 -7.59 -4.18
N GLN A 143 7.59 -7.74 -4.76
CA GLN A 143 7.90 -8.73 -5.79
C GLN A 143 8.35 -10.07 -5.19
N LYS A 144 8.61 -10.11 -3.89
CA LYS A 144 9.02 -11.31 -3.16
C LYS A 144 7.98 -11.67 -2.10
N PRO A 145 6.81 -12.22 -2.49
CA PRO A 145 5.77 -12.54 -1.54
C PRO A 145 6.08 -13.86 -0.80
N GLY A 146 7.13 -13.84 0.04
CA GLY A 146 7.51 -14.91 0.95
C GLY A 146 7.13 -14.56 2.40
N SER A 147 7.00 -15.57 3.25
CA SER A 147 6.65 -15.39 4.67
C SER A 147 7.69 -14.58 5.45
N GLU A 148 8.95 -14.61 5.01
CA GLU A 148 10.04 -13.80 5.56
C GLU A 148 9.90 -12.31 5.23
N VAL A 149 9.27 -11.97 4.08
CA VAL A 149 8.99 -10.58 3.65
C VAL A 149 7.69 -10.08 4.23
N ILE A 150 6.67 -10.95 4.25
CA ILE A 150 5.33 -10.64 4.75
C ILE A 150 5.01 -11.59 5.91
N PRO A 151 5.51 -11.32 7.13
CA PRO A 151 5.14 -12.11 8.30
C PRO A 151 3.63 -12.16 8.47
N THR A 152 3.10 -13.27 8.97
CA THR A 152 1.65 -13.50 9.09
C THR A 152 0.95 -12.37 9.85
N TYR A 153 1.53 -11.88 10.95
CA TYR A 153 0.96 -10.81 11.75
C TYR A 153 0.90 -9.46 11.01
N ILE A 154 1.79 -9.23 10.04
CA ILE A 154 1.74 -8.05 9.15
C ILE A 154 0.71 -8.28 8.04
N ARG A 155 0.72 -9.46 7.40
CA ARG A 155 -0.26 -9.79 6.36
C ARG A 155 -1.70 -9.63 6.84
N ASP A 156 -1.97 -10.07 8.06
CA ASP A 156 -3.33 -10.10 8.60
C ASP A 156 -3.90 -8.70 8.92
N LEU A 157 -3.09 -7.66 8.85
CA LEU A 157 -3.53 -6.26 8.89
C LEU A 157 -4.20 -5.81 7.58
N PHE A 158 -3.92 -6.49 6.47
CA PHE A 158 -4.45 -6.12 5.16
C PHE A 158 -5.73 -6.89 4.85
N ASP A 159 -6.87 -6.20 4.85
CA ASP A 159 -8.18 -6.78 4.51
C ASP A 159 -8.35 -7.01 3.02
N THR A 160 -7.67 -6.18 2.23
CA THR A 160 -7.68 -6.29 0.78
C THR A 160 -6.30 -6.77 0.35
N ARG A 161 -6.28 -7.86 -0.42
CA ARG A 161 -5.05 -8.50 -0.87
C ARG A 161 -5.17 -8.83 -2.34
N TRP A 162 -4.18 -8.39 -3.11
CA TRP A 162 -4.15 -8.62 -4.55
C TRP A 162 -2.92 -9.45 -4.91
N ALA A 163 -3.12 -10.74 -5.21
CA ALA A 163 -2.09 -11.63 -5.72
C ALA A 163 -2.09 -11.57 -7.25
N LEU A 164 -1.15 -10.85 -7.82
CA LEU A 164 -0.80 -10.96 -9.23
C LEU A 164 -0.08 -12.29 -9.48
N ARG A 165 0.34 -12.58 -10.70
CA ARG A 165 1.09 -13.80 -10.99
C ARG A 165 2.22 -14.01 -9.99
N CYS A 166 2.21 -15.12 -9.28
CA CYS A 166 3.24 -15.55 -8.33
C CYS A 166 4.15 -16.61 -8.95
N SER A 167 5.37 -16.77 -8.42
CA SER A 167 6.30 -17.80 -8.89
C SER A 167 5.97 -19.18 -8.34
N THR A 168 5.33 -19.26 -7.17
CA THR A 168 4.98 -20.51 -6.49
C THR A 168 3.60 -20.42 -5.87
N ARG A 169 3.03 -21.58 -5.58
CA ARG A 169 1.79 -21.73 -4.84
C ARG A 169 1.87 -21.12 -3.45
N ASP A 170 2.99 -21.32 -2.76
CA ASP A 170 3.21 -20.78 -1.41
C ASP A 170 3.25 -19.25 -1.44
N ALA A 171 3.83 -18.65 -2.48
CA ALA A 171 3.83 -17.21 -2.68
C ALA A 171 2.40 -16.67 -2.89
N SER A 172 1.55 -17.39 -3.63
CA SER A 172 0.12 -17.07 -3.78
C SER A 172 -0.60 -17.12 -2.43
N ASP A 173 -0.42 -18.18 -1.66
CA ASP A 173 -1.03 -18.34 -0.33
C ASP A 173 -0.43 -17.34 0.69
N THR A 174 0.82 -16.92 0.53
CA THR A 174 1.41 -15.88 1.38
C THR A 174 0.67 -14.54 1.19
N VAL A 175 0.26 -14.19 -0.01
CA VAL A 175 -0.51 -12.95 -0.26
C VAL A 175 -1.97 -13.13 0.14
N LEU A 176 -2.65 -14.12 -0.42
CA LEU A 176 -4.11 -14.28 -0.26
C LEU A 176 -4.52 -14.80 1.11
N GLY A 177 -3.65 -15.56 1.75
CA GLY A 177 -3.91 -16.35 2.95
C GLY A 177 -3.83 -17.85 2.65
N ALA A 178 -3.46 -18.63 3.65
CA ALA A 178 -3.24 -20.05 3.52
C ALA A 178 -4.50 -20.80 3.03
N GLY A 179 -4.29 -21.76 2.13
CA GLY A 179 -5.30 -22.71 1.68
C GLY A 179 -6.16 -22.26 0.48
N TRP A 180 -5.99 -21.04 -0.03
CA TRP A 180 -6.70 -20.61 -1.25
C TRP A 180 -6.22 -21.37 -2.48
N ALA A 181 -4.92 -21.59 -2.60
CA ALA A 181 -4.36 -22.36 -3.71
C ALA A 181 -4.90 -23.82 -3.73
N ALA A 182 -5.11 -24.42 -2.54
CA ALA A 182 -5.73 -25.75 -2.42
C ALA A 182 -7.20 -25.77 -2.90
N ARG A 183 -7.88 -24.63 -2.86
CA ARG A 183 -9.26 -24.45 -3.31
C ARG A 183 -9.37 -24.02 -4.78
N GLY A 184 -8.27 -24.06 -5.54
CA GLY A 184 -8.22 -23.68 -6.95
C GLY A 184 -7.97 -22.20 -7.23
N VAL A 185 -7.74 -21.37 -6.20
CA VAL A 185 -7.39 -19.95 -6.34
C VAL A 185 -5.89 -19.82 -6.16
N ASP A 186 -5.14 -20.07 -7.23
CA ASP A 186 -3.69 -20.11 -7.24
C ASP A 186 -3.12 -19.15 -8.28
N ALA A 187 -2.48 -18.08 -7.78
CA ALA A 187 -1.87 -17.06 -8.63
C ALA A 187 -0.61 -17.55 -9.35
N SER A 188 -0.02 -18.69 -8.97
CA SER A 188 1.10 -19.28 -9.70
C SER A 188 0.69 -19.89 -11.04
N THR A 189 -0.59 -20.18 -11.22
CA THR A 189 -1.14 -20.70 -12.49
C THR A 189 -1.43 -19.63 -13.54
N ILE A 190 -1.28 -18.34 -13.18
CA ILE A 190 -1.47 -17.24 -14.12
C ILE A 190 -0.31 -17.22 -15.11
N GLY A 191 -0.62 -17.26 -16.41
CA GLY A 191 0.38 -17.32 -17.49
C GLY A 191 1.28 -16.08 -17.58
N LEU A 192 2.48 -16.26 -18.11
CA LEU A 192 3.48 -15.17 -18.27
C LEU A 192 2.97 -13.97 -19.09
N GLY A 193 2.16 -14.22 -20.12
CA GLY A 193 1.57 -13.16 -20.96
C GLY A 193 0.39 -12.40 -20.34
N ALA A 194 0.00 -12.72 -19.11
CA ALA A 194 -1.17 -12.17 -18.45
C ALA A 194 -0.81 -11.10 -17.40
N ALA A 195 0.08 -10.17 -17.76
CA ALA A 195 0.44 -9.06 -16.86
C ALA A 195 -0.80 -8.26 -16.41
N GLY A 196 -0.83 -7.91 -15.12
CA GLY A 196 -1.95 -7.20 -14.49
C GLY A 196 -3.14 -8.09 -14.10
N VAL A 197 -3.15 -9.37 -14.51
CA VAL A 197 -4.15 -10.33 -14.03
C VAL A 197 -3.75 -10.85 -12.66
N GLY A 198 -4.72 -10.98 -11.77
CA GLY A 198 -4.50 -11.48 -10.41
C GLY A 198 -5.80 -11.87 -9.72
N TYR A 199 -5.68 -12.35 -8.50
CA TYR A 199 -6.80 -12.61 -7.61
C TYR A 199 -6.86 -11.51 -6.54
N LEU A 200 -8.01 -10.84 -6.44
CA LEU A 200 -8.30 -9.84 -5.44
C LEU A 200 -9.19 -10.45 -4.36
N LEU A 201 -8.67 -10.54 -3.15
CA LEU A 201 -9.43 -10.82 -1.93
C LEU A 201 -9.87 -9.49 -1.32
N ALA A 202 -11.17 -9.26 -1.20
CA ALA A 202 -11.74 -8.09 -0.56
C ALA A 202 -12.94 -8.49 0.29
N GLY A 203 -12.82 -8.35 1.61
CA GLY A 203 -13.84 -8.77 2.56
C GLY A 203 -14.00 -10.29 2.65
N SER A 204 -15.24 -10.78 2.88
CA SER A 204 -15.55 -12.19 3.16
C SER A 204 -15.92 -13.04 1.94
N ALA A 205 -16.05 -12.43 0.76
CA ALA A 205 -16.60 -13.11 -0.42
C ALA A 205 -15.63 -14.09 -1.13
N GLY A 206 -14.38 -14.18 -0.66
CA GLY A 206 -13.33 -14.94 -1.31
C GLY A 206 -12.66 -14.20 -2.46
N PRO A 207 -11.51 -14.72 -2.98
CA PRO A 207 -10.76 -14.02 -4.02
C PRO A 207 -11.48 -14.10 -5.38
N THR A 208 -11.55 -12.97 -6.06
CA THR A 208 -12.08 -12.84 -7.42
C THR A 208 -10.94 -12.59 -8.40
N LYS A 209 -10.96 -13.27 -9.55
CA LYS A 209 -9.99 -13.03 -10.61
C LYS A 209 -10.30 -11.70 -11.30
N ILE A 210 -9.33 -10.81 -11.34
CA ILE A 210 -9.45 -9.47 -11.93
C ILE A 210 -8.25 -9.15 -12.81
N LYS A 211 -8.38 -8.12 -13.64
CA LYS A 211 -7.28 -7.49 -14.37
C LYS A 211 -7.24 -6.01 -14.04
N GLY A 212 -6.09 -5.49 -13.64
CA GLY A 212 -5.87 -4.07 -13.41
C GLY A 212 -5.94 -3.25 -14.70
N PHE A 213 -6.25 -1.96 -14.57
CA PHE A 213 -6.17 -1.02 -15.67
C PHE A 213 -4.71 -0.75 -16.02
N TYR A 214 -4.42 -0.66 -17.31
CA TYR A 214 -3.11 -0.22 -17.78
C TYR A 214 -3.10 1.31 -17.88
N LEU A 215 -2.10 1.93 -17.28
CA LEU A 215 -1.77 3.33 -17.43
C LEU A 215 -0.38 3.42 -18.05
N SER A 216 -0.26 4.13 -19.16
CA SER A 216 1.07 4.42 -19.74
C SER A 216 1.83 5.43 -18.88
N ASP A 217 3.15 5.52 -19.05
CA ASP A 217 3.97 6.53 -18.35
C ASP A 217 3.47 7.96 -18.64
N ALA A 218 3.01 8.21 -19.86
CA ALA A 218 2.42 9.48 -20.25
C ALA A 218 1.10 9.77 -19.52
N ASP A 219 0.26 8.76 -19.32
CA ASP A 219 -0.98 8.90 -18.54
C ASP A 219 -0.67 9.16 -17.07
N LEU A 220 0.29 8.43 -16.50
CA LEU A 220 0.72 8.62 -15.12
C LEU A 220 1.29 10.01 -14.89
N ALA A 221 2.15 10.50 -15.80
CA ALA A 221 2.71 11.85 -15.70
C ALA A 221 1.62 12.93 -15.73
N ARG A 222 0.61 12.79 -16.61
CA ARG A 222 -0.54 13.71 -16.67
C ARG A 222 -1.38 13.67 -15.39
N LEU A 223 -1.68 12.47 -14.89
CA LEU A 223 -2.48 12.31 -13.68
C LEU A 223 -1.75 12.87 -12.45
N ALA A 224 -0.45 12.63 -12.34
CA ALA A 224 0.37 13.15 -11.25
C ALA A 224 0.50 14.67 -11.29
N ALA A 225 0.68 15.26 -12.48
CA ALA A 225 0.68 16.70 -12.65
C ALA A 225 -0.66 17.31 -12.24
N TYR A 226 -1.76 16.73 -12.67
CA TYR A 226 -3.11 17.17 -12.30
C TYR A 226 -3.38 17.04 -10.80
N ALA A 227 -2.99 15.92 -10.19
CA ALA A 227 -3.10 15.72 -8.75
C ALA A 227 -2.29 16.77 -7.95
N ALA A 228 -1.13 17.19 -8.45
CA ALA A 228 -0.34 18.26 -7.85
C ALA A 228 -0.99 19.64 -8.03
N GLU A 229 -1.64 19.90 -9.17
CA GLU A 229 -2.40 21.14 -9.38
C GLU A 229 -3.56 21.28 -8.43
N LEU A 230 -4.36 20.22 -8.22
CA LEU A 230 -5.49 20.20 -7.30
C LEU A 230 -5.09 20.52 -5.84
N ARG A 231 -3.82 20.45 -5.48
CA ARG A 231 -3.27 20.76 -4.14
C ARG A 231 -2.71 22.16 -4.00
N ARG A 232 -2.73 22.96 -5.08
CA ARG A 232 -2.27 24.36 -5.01
C ARG A 232 -3.28 25.21 -4.25
N PRO A 233 -2.82 26.17 -3.41
CA PRO A 233 -3.73 27.14 -2.79
C PRO A 233 -4.50 27.92 -3.86
N GLY A 234 -5.82 27.87 -3.82
CA GLY A 234 -6.68 28.60 -4.77
C GLY A 234 -7.45 27.74 -5.78
N TYR A 235 -7.33 26.42 -5.69
CA TYR A 235 -8.25 25.48 -6.36
C TYR A 235 -9.41 25.13 -5.45
#